data_1bd1935e1aedbb8d4e263e98d110164a
#
_entry.id   1bd1935e1aedbb8d4e263e98d110164a
#
_cell.length_a   1.000
_cell.length_b   1.000
_cell.length_c   1.000
_cell.angle_alpha   90.00
_cell.angle_beta   90.00
_cell.angle_gamma   90.00
#
_symmetry.space_group_name_H-M   'P 1'
#
loop_
_entity.id
_entity.type
_entity.pdbx_description
1 polymer ?
#
loop_
_entity_poly.entity_id
_entity_poly.type
_entity_poly.pdbx_seq_one_letter_code
_entity_poly.pdbx_strand_id
1 'polypeptide(L)'
;HIDYQENVLNDHSNIIDYHSQLSQSQLKRLHQIFEKDSVFTDTLTRLKYSAGKSYPDIISIKKGILDHITDAVIFPTHEDQIAELLLFAQTEQINIIPFGGGTSVVGGVSPHPKIRNITLSLSKLNQVLKIDDESHSAHVQVGIFGPQLEQTLNEKSYTFGHFPQSFEYSTLGGWIAARSAGQNSTGYGRIEDLVLGVTIITPKGKIVVK
;
A
#
# COMPACT_ATOMS: atom_id res chain seq x y z
N HIS A 1 19.40 -5.51 6.00
CA HIS A 1 18.09 -5.41 5.30
C HIS A 1 18.10 -6.48 4.21
N ILE A 2 17.43 -7.59 4.46
CA ILE A 2 17.11 -8.54 3.39
C ILE A 2 15.89 -7.93 2.71
N ASP A 3 16.07 -7.38 1.51
CA ASP A 3 14.93 -7.00 0.69
C ASP A 3 14.19 -8.30 0.30
N TYR A 4 13.16 -8.59 1.08
CA TYR A 4 12.37 -9.81 0.92
C TYR A 4 11.67 -9.85 -0.44
N GLN A 5 11.50 -8.70 -1.10
CA GLN A 5 10.90 -8.62 -2.42
C GLN A 5 11.91 -8.93 -3.54
N GLU A 6 13.21 -8.63 -3.38
CA GLU A 6 14.22 -8.99 -4.38
C GLU A 6 14.51 -10.50 -4.40
N ASN A 7 14.47 -11.18 -3.24
CA ASN A 7 14.78 -12.61 -3.16
C ASN A 7 13.62 -13.56 -3.57
N VAL A 8 12.42 -13.02 -3.78
CA VAL A 8 11.24 -13.87 -4.09
C VAL A 8 11.19 -14.28 -5.57
N LEU A 9 11.89 -13.57 -6.45
CA LEU A 9 11.82 -13.75 -7.90
C LEU A 9 13.17 -14.12 -8.54
N ASN A 10 13.95 -14.98 -7.90
CA ASN A 10 15.28 -15.36 -8.43
C ASN A 10 15.27 -16.25 -9.69
N ASP A 11 14.12 -16.75 -10.10
CA ASP A 11 13.97 -17.51 -11.35
C ASP A 11 12.90 -16.86 -12.24
N HIS A 12 13.35 -16.02 -13.16
CA HIS A 12 12.48 -15.33 -14.12
C HIS A 12 12.10 -16.20 -15.33
N SER A 13 12.59 -17.45 -15.41
CA SER A 13 12.43 -18.31 -16.59
C SER A 13 11.00 -18.79 -16.84
N ASN A 14 10.12 -18.71 -15.84
CA ASN A 14 8.75 -19.23 -15.90
C ASN A 14 7.66 -18.16 -15.72
N ILE A 15 8.00 -16.85 -15.80
CA ILE A 15 6.98 -15.81 -15.67
C ILE A 15 6.08 -15.84 -16.90
N ILE A 16 4.81 -16.14 -16.68
CA ILE A 16 3.78 -16.02 -17.72
C ILE A 16 3.65 -14.54 -18.09
N ASP A 17 3.68 -14.24 -19.40
CA ASP A 17 3.48 -12.87 -19.88
C ASP A 17 2.00 -12.47 -19.74
N TYR A 18 1.73 -11.69 -18.71
CA TYR A 18 0.41 -11.15 -18.45
C TYR A 18 0.28 -9.76 -19.10
N HIS A 19 -0.38 -9.68 -20.22
CA HIS A 19 -0.64 -8.39 -20.85
C HIS A 19 -1.58 -7.51 -20.01
N SER A 20 -1.23 -6.22 -19.85
CA SER A 20 -2.13 -5.24 -19.25
C SER A 20 -3.35 -5.02 -20.16
N GLN A 21 -4.53 -4.95 -19.55
CA GLN A 21 -5.78 -4.67 -20.26
C GLN A 21 -6.11 -3.18 -20.35
N LEU A 22 -5.22 -2.31 -19.85
CA LEU A 22 -5.38 -0.87 -19.98
C LEU A 22 -5.14 -0.42 -21.42
N SER A 23 -6.07 0.36 -21.98
CA SER A 23 -5.91 0.96 -23.30
C SER A 23 -4.82 2.05 -23.30
N GLN A 24 -4.30 2.38 -24.49
CA GLN A 24 -3.34 3.46 -24.66
C GLN A 24 -3.90 4.83 -24.18
N SER A 25 -5.19 5.08 -24.37
CA SER A 25 -5.85 6.30 -23.86
C SER A 25 -5.89 6.34 -22.35
N GLN A 26 -6.14 5.21 -21.69
CA GLN A 26 -6.12 5.10 -20.23
C GLN A 26 -4.71 5.31 -19.67
N LEU A 27 -3.70 4.69 -20.28
CA LEU A 27 -2.29 4.89 -19.89
C LEU A 27 -1.87 6.35 -20.08
N LYS A 28 -2.26 6.98 -21.19
CA LYS A 28 -1.99 8.41 -21.42
C LYS A 28 -2.64 9.28 -20.34
N ARG A 29 -3.87 8.97 -19.91
CA ARG A 29 -4.53 9.70 -18.84
C ARG A 29 -3.84 9.51 -17.49
N LEU A 30 -3.40 8.30 -17.16
CA LEU A 30 -2.61 8.04 -15.97
C LEU A 30 -1.30 8.84 -15.95
N HIS A 31 -0.60 8.94 -17.08
CA HIS A 31 0.61 9.76 -17.20
C HIS A 31 0.36 11.28 -17.21
N GLN A 32 -0.89 11.73 -17.24
CA GLN A 32 -1.24 13.15 -17.00
C GLN A 32 -1.42 13.44 -15.51
N ILE A 33 -1.85 12.41 -14.72
CA ILE A 33 -2.06 12.52 -13.27
C ILE A 33 -0.76 12.28 -12.52
N PHE A 34 0.06 11.36 -13.01
CA PHE A 34 1.27 10.87 -12.33
C PHE A 34 2.52 11.09 -13.17
N GLU A 35 3.63 11.30 -12.50
CA GLU A 35 4.95 11.31 -13.10
C GLU A 35 5.25 9.93 -13.74
N LYS A 36 6.12 9.94 -14.77
CA LYS A 36 6.44 8.74 -15.55
C LYS A 36 6.98 7.58 -14.69
N ASP A 37 7.74 7.89 -13.65
CA ASP A 37 8.33 6.95 -12.69
C ASP A 37 7.39 6.58 -11.53
N SER A 38 6.13 6.94 -11.64
CA SER A 38 5.08 6.59 -10.69
C SER A 38 4.04 5.61 -11.26
N VAL A 39 4.10 5.27 -12.55
CA VAL A 39 3.18 4.35 -13.23
C VAL A 39 3.95 3.19 -13.84
N PHE A 40 3.71 1.99 -13.35
CA PHE A 40 4.40 0.76 -13.77
C PHE A 40 3.42 -0.22 -14.42
N THR A 41 3.77 -0.68 -15.61
CA THR A 41 2.98 -1.68 -16.37
C THR A 41 3.81 -2.91 -16.73
N ASP A 42 5.07 -2.96 -16.32
CA ASP A 42 5.91 -4.14 -16.51
C ASP A 42 5.42 -5.32 -15.67
N THR A 43 5.57 -6.52 -16.23
CA THR A 43 5.04 -7.76 -15.63
C THR A 43 5.62 -8.02 -14.25
N LEU A 44 6.89 -7.74 -14.04
CA LEU A 44 7.57 -8.02 -12.77
C LEU A 44 7.03 -7.17 -11.62
N THR A 45 6.91 -5.87 -11.82
CA THR A 45 6.32 -4.97 -10.82
C THR A 45 4.87 -5.34 -10.55
N ARG A 46 4.08 -5.58 -11.59
CA ARG A 46 2.68 -5.97 -11.46
C ARG A 46 2.52 -7.27 -10.66
N LEU A 47 3.36 -8.27 -10.92
CA LEU A 47 3.35 -9.54 -10.19
C LEU A 47 3.63 -9.33 -8.68
N LYS A 48 4.64 -8.53 -8.34
CA LYS A 48 5.01 -8.21 -6.94
C LYS A 48 3.87 -7.56 -6.15
N TYR A 49 3.01 -6.80 -6.82
CA TYR A 49 1.93 -6.03 -6.20
C TYR A 49 0.54 -6.63 -6.42
N SER A 50 0.45 -7.91 -6.78
CA SER A 50 -0.81 -8.60 -7.07
C SER A 50 -1.19 -9.68 -6.07
N ALA A 51 -0.42 -9.89 -5.02
CA ALA A 51 -0.73 -10.88 -4.00
C ALA A 51 -0.28 -10.42 -2.61
N GLY A 52 -0.88 -11.02 -1.60
CA GLY A 52 -0.49 -10.84 -0.21
C GLY A 52 0.71 -11.70 0.19
N LYS A 53 0.79 -12.02 1.48
CA LYS A 53 1.86 -12.84 2.06
C LYS A 53 1.32 -14.07 2.80
N SER A 54 0.17 -14.60 2.35
CA SER A 54 -0.24 -15.94 2.76
C SER A 54 0.73 -16.99 2.20
N TYR A 55 0.79 -18.16 2.82
CA TYR A 55 1.65 -19.24 2.34
C TYR A 55 1.36 -19.62 0.86
N PRO A 56 0.09 -19.77 0.43
CA PRO A 56 -0.22 -19.96 -0.99
C PRO A 56 0.25 -18.82 -1.89
N ASP A 57 0.06 -17.54 -1.46
CA ASP A 57 0.48 -16.38 -2.24
C ASP A 57 2.00 -16.40 -2.47
N ILE A 58 2.77 -16.64 -1.41
CA ILE A 58 4.25 -16.70 -1.49
C ILE A 58 4.71 -17.79 -2.44
N ILE A 59 4.07 -18.98 -2.41
CA ILE A 59 4.40 -20.07 -3.33
C ILE A 59 4.07 -19.68 -4.76
N SER A 60 2.89 -19.10 -4.99
CA SER A 60 2.44 -18.68 -6.31
C SER A 60 3.36 -17.61 -6.92
N ILE A 61 3.74 -16.62 -6.12
CA ILE A 61 4.70 -15.59 -6.55
C ILE A 61 6.05 -16.21 -6.89
N LYS A 62 6.59 -17.10 -6.02
CA LYS A 62 7.87 -17.80 -6.28
C LYS A 62 7.88 -18.63 -7.55
N LYS A 63 6.74 -19.19 -7.91
CA LYS A 63 6.57 -19.96 -9.15
C LYS A 63 6.29 -19.07 -10.37
N GLY A 64 6.10 -17.75 -10.18
CA GLY A 64 5.68 -16.82 -11.23
C GLY A 64 4.26 -17.10 -11.76
N ILE A 65 3.43 -17.80 -10.98
CA ILE A 65 2.09 -18.25 -11.40
C ILE A 65 1.07 -17.62 -10.44
N LEU A 66 0.36 -16.60 -10.91
CA LEU A 66 -0.84 -16.05 -10.26
C LEU A 66 -1.99 -16.14 -11.25
N ASP A 67 -3.19 -16.46 -10.75
CA ASP A 67 -4.38 -16.55 -11.61
C ASP A 67 -4.70 -15.20 -12.27
N HIS A 68 -4.45 -14.12 -11.55
CA HIS A 68 -4.68 -12.75 -12.02
C HIS A 68 -3.63 -11.82 -11.44
N ILE A 69 -3.15 -10.88 -12.27
CA ILE A 69 -2.31 -9.78 -11.80
C ILE A 69 -2.94 -8.43 -12.14
N THR A 70 -2.58 -7.42 -11.37
CA THR A 70 -3.04 -6.04 -11.60
C THR A 70 -2.57 -5.52 -12.96
N ASP A 71 -3.33 -4.62 -13.58
CA ASP A 71 -3.00 -4.05 -14.89
C ASP A 71 -1.93 -2.98 -14.84
N ALA A 72 -1.86 -2.26 -13.73
CA ALA A 72 -0.79 -1.30 -13.43
C ALA A 72 -0.57 -1.19 -11.92
N VAL A 73 0.62 -0.71 -11.55
CA VAL A 73 0.95 -0.30 -10.18
C VAL A 73 1.27 1.18 -10.19
N ILE A 74 0.64 1.92 -9.27
CA ILE A 74 0.79 3.38 -9.17
C ILE A 74 1.29 3.75 -7.79
N PHE A 75 2.26 4.69 -7.75
CA PHE A 75 2.87 5.21 -6.53
C PHE A 75 2.62 6.73 -6.44
N PRO A 76 1.53 7.18 -5.80
CA PRO A 76 1.26 8.60 -5.62
C PRO A 76 2.31 9.25 -4.71
N THR A 77 2.64 10.50 -5.02
CA THR A 77 3.49 11.37 -4.19
C THR A 77 2.68 12.42 -3.44
N HIS A 78 1.42 12.64 -3.85
CA HIS A 78 0.51 13.63 -3.27
C HIS A 78 -0.91 13.09 -3.15
N GLU A 79 -1.65 13.59 -2.15
CA GLU A 79 -3.05 13.19 -1.90
C GLU A 79 -3.99 13.50 -3.07
N ASP A 80 -3.79 14.62 -3.75
CA ASP A 80 -4.65 15.05 -4.87
C ASP A 80 -4.60 14.06 -6.04
N GLN A 81 -3.44 13.45 -6.28
CA GLN A 81 -3.29 12.39 -7.29
C GLN A 81 -4.18 11.18 -6.99
N ILE A 82 -4.39 10.86 -5.70
CA ILE A 82 -5.27 9.77 -5.29
C ILE A 82 -6.73 10.13 -5.63
N ALA A 83 -7.15 11.36 -5.34
CA ALA A 83 -8.50 11.81 -5.66
C ALA A 83 -8.78 11.75 -7.17
N GLU A 84 -7.83 12.24 -8.00
CA GLU A 84 -7.95 12.18 -9.46
C GLU A 84 -7.97 10.73 -9.98
N LEU A 85 -7.14 9.85 -9.41
CA LEU A 85 -7.14 8.43 -9.76
C LEU A 85 -8.49 7.77 -9.46
N LEU A 86 -9.08 8.06 -8.30
CA LEU A 86 -10.36 7.48 -7.92
C LEU A 86 -11.50 7.94 -8.84
N LEU A 87 -11.51 9.21 -9.26
CA LEU A 87 -12.47 9.73 -10.25
C LEU A 87 -12.26 9.08 -11.63
N PHE A 88 -11.01 8.97 -12.07
CA PHE A 88 -10.68 8.26 -13.30
C PHE A 88 -11.14 6.80 -13.25
N ALA A 89 -10.84 6.09 -12.18
CA ALA A 89 -11.18 4.69 -12.01
C ALA A 89 -12.69 4.47 -11.98
N GLN A 90 -13.44 5.37 -11.35
CA GLN A 90 -14.92 5.34 -11.36
C GLN A 90 -15.48 5.51 -12.77
N THR A 91 -14.94 6.46 -13.55
CA THR A 91 -15.38 6.72 -14.92
C THR A 91 -15.06 5.55 -15.86
N GLU A 92 -13.89 4.96 -15.71
CA GLU A 92 -13.38 3.88 -16.56
C GLU A 92 -13.78 2.47 -16.09
N GLN A 93 -14.50 2.38 -14.97
CA GLN A 93 -14.88 1.11 -14.32
C GLN A 93 -13.66 0.21 -14.02
N ILE A 94 -12.62 0.81 -13.43
CA ILE A 94 -11.40 0.14 -13.00
C ILE A 94 -11.43 -0.03 -11.49
N ASN A 95 -11.07 -1.22 -11.01
CA ASN A 95 -10.93 -1.49 -9.59
C ASN A 95 -9.60 -0.94 -9.05
N ILE A 96 -9.65 -0.22 -7.95
CA ILE A 96 -8.45 0.27 -7.24
C ILE A 96 -8.22 -0.60 -6.02
N ILE A 97 -7.00 -1.12 -5.90
CA ILE A 97 -6.55 -1.96 -4.79
C ILE A 97 -5.54 -1.16 -3.98
N PRO A 98 -5.91 -0.62 -2.81
CA PRO A 98 -4.94 0.01 -1.92
C PRO A 98 -3.92 -1.01 -1.42
N PHE A 99 -2.64 -0.65 -1.49
CA PHE A 99 -1.55 -1.52 -1.12
C PHE A 99 -0.57 -0.79 -0.18
N GLY A 100 -0.46 -1.26 1.05
CA GLY A 100 0.56 -0.83 2.00
C GLY A 100 1.82 -1.70 1.90
N GLY A 101 2.09 -2.53 2.91
CA GLY A 101 3.17 -3.52 2.88
C GLY A 101 2.82 -4.86 2.20
N GLY A 102 1.59 -5.02 1.71
CA GLY A 102 1.13 -6.26 1.08
C GLY A 102 1.10 -7.47 2.02
N THR A 103 1.02 -7.25 3.33
CA THR A 103 1.08 -8.32 4.34
C THR A 103 -0.25 -9.05 4.57
N SER A 104 -1.28 -8.78 3.77
CA SER A 104 -2.56 -9.49 3.82
C SER A 104 -2.37 -10.99 3.65
N VAL A 105 -3.08 -11.77 4.46
CA VAL A 105 -3.11 -13.25 4.37
C VAL A 105 -4.51 -13.79 4.02
N VAL A 106 -5.44 -12.88 3.71
CA VAL A 106 -6.85 -13.17 3.42
C VAL A 106 -7.29 -12.68 2.04
N GLY A 107 -6.33 -12.45 1.14
CA GLY A 107 -6.63 -12.01 -0.23
C GLY A 107 -7.05 -10.53 -0.36
N GLY A 108 -6.86 -9.70 0.67
CA GLY A 108 -7.31 -8.29 0.67
C GLY A 108 -6.62 -7.39 -0.35
N VAL A 109 -5.52 -7.85 -0.95
CA VAL A 109 -4.77 -7.12 -1.99
C VAL A 109 -4.74 -7.86 -3.33
N SER A 110 -5.56 -8.92 -3.48
CA SER A 110 -5.60 -9.71 -4.70
C SER A 110 -6.47 -9.04 -5.77
N PRO A 111 -6.03 -9.01 -7.05
CA PRO A 111 -6.80 -8.45 -8.15
C PRO A 111 -8.10 -9.22 -8.39
N HIS A 112 -9.14 -8.49 -8.80
CA HIS A 112 -10.41 -9.10 -9.17
C HIS A 112 -10.31 -9.74 -10.58
N PRO A 113 -10.76 -11.00 -10.76
CA PRO A 113 -10.50 -11.75 -11.98
C PRO A 113 -11.25 -11.27 -13.24
N LYS A 114 -12.31 -10.49 -13.08
CA LYS A 114 -13.24 -10.15 -14.18
C LYS A 114 -13.23 -8.68 -14.57
N ILE A 115 -12.45 -7.84 -13.89
CA ILE A 115 -12.38 -6.40 -14.15
C ILE A 115 -10.92 -5.97 -14.15
N ARG A 116 -10.63 -4.86 -14.83
CA ARG A 116 -9.31 -4.23 -14.81
C ARG A 116 -8.99 -3.75 -13.41
N ASN A 117 -7.73 -3.90 -13.00
CA ASN A 117 -7.29 -3.57 -11.66
C ASN A 117 -6.06 -2.65 -11.71
N ILE A 118 -6.05 -1.66 -10.86
CA ILE A 118 -4.85 -0.86 -10.59
C ILE A 118 -4.51 -0.98 -9.11
N THR A 119 -3.30 -1.41 -8.81
CA THR A 119 -2.79 -1.40 -7.44
C THR A 119 -2.22 -0.04 -7.11
N LEU A 120 -2.71 0.56 -6.05
CA LEU A 120 -2.30 1.86 -5.53
C LEU A 120 -1.38 1.65 -4.34
N SER A 121 -0.07 1.69 -4.55
CA SER A 121 0.92 1.59 -3.48
C SER A 121 1.14 2.94 -2.82
N LEU A 122 0.89 3.03 -1.52
CA LEU A 122 1.05 4.26 -0.75
C LEU A 122 2.48 4.47 -0.21
N SER A 123 3.43 3.63 -0.60
CA SER A 123 4.80 3.61 -0.04
C SER A 123 5.60 4.90 -0.24
N LYS A 124 5.26 5.75 -1.21
CA LYS A 124 5.88 7.08 -1.39
C LYS A 124 5.28 8.15 -0.45
N LEU A 125 4.14 7.90 0.17
CA LEU A 125 3.53 8.76 1.19
C LEU A 125 3.96 8.27 2.58
N ASN A 126 5.22 8.46 2.94
CA ASN A 126 5.87 7.79 4.07
C ASN A 126 6.58 8.74 5.06
N GLN A 127 6.13 9.98 5.15
CA GLN A 127 6.76 10.97 6.00
C GLN A 127 6.01 11.19 7.32
N VAL A 128 6.76 11.49 8.39
CA VAL A 128 6.24 12.14 9.59
C VAL A 128 6.24 13.64 9.33
N LEU A 129 5.06 14.21 9.12
CA LEU A 129 4.88 15.60 8.69
C LEU A 129 5.03 16.60 9.85
N LYS A 130 4.58 16.22 11.05
CA LYS A 130 4.66 17.04 12.26
C LYS A 130 4.67 16.12 13.49
N ILE A 131 5.48 16.47 14.46
CA ILE A 131 5.38 15.98 15.85
C ILE A 131 5.00 17.17 16.71
N ASP A 132 4.02 16.98 17.56
CA ASP A 132 3.52 18.00 18.49
C ASP A 132 3.83 17.53 19.91
N ASP A 133 4.81 18.22 20.52
CA ASP A 133 5.33 17.85 21.84
C ASP A 133 4.34 18.20 22.98
N GLU A 134 3.43 19.17 22.75
CA GLU A 134 2.44 19.58 23.75
C GLU A 134 1.32 18.56 23.88
N SER A 135 0.81 18.09 22.74
CA SER A 135 -0.27 17.09 22.70
C SER A 135 0.22 15.64 22.61
N HIS A 136 1.55 15.43 22.53
CA HIS A 136 2.18 14.12 22.31
C HIS A 136 1.57 13.39 21.11
N SER A 137 1.35 14.11 20.03
CA SER A 137 0.74 13.56 18.81
C SER A 137 1.63 13.77 17.59
N ALA A 138 1.44 12.96 16.54
CA ALA A 138 2.14 13.11 15.29
C ALA A 138 1.18 13.05 14.09
N HIS A 139 1.42 13.93 13.10
CA HIS A 139 0.78 13.87 11.79
C HIS A 139 1.67 13.07 10.84
N VAL A 140 1.17 11.95 10.38
CA VAL A 140 1.98 10.94 9.68
C VAL A 140 1.28 10.52 8.39
N GLN A 141 2.05 10.34 7.33
CA GLN A 141 1.58 9.76 6.08
C GLN A 141 1.44 8.24 6.21
N VAL A 142 0.38 7.69 5.66
CA VAL A 142 -0.08 6.31 5.91
C VAL A 142 0.77 5.21 5.27
N GLY A 143 1.64 5.55 4.32
CA GLY A 143 2.55 4.61 3.66
C GLY A 143 3.85 4.34 4.42
N ILE A 144 4.06 4.98 5.57
CA ILE A 144 5.26 4.78 6.39
C ILE A 144 5.27 3.37 6.98
N PHE A 145 6.42 2.72 6.93
CA PHE A 145 6.63 1.39 7.54
C PHE A 145 6.94 1.51 9.03
N GLY A 146 6.65 0.44 9.79
CA GLY A 146 6.85 0.40 11.22
C GLY A 146 8.25 0.81 11.68
N PRO A 147 9.34 0.21 11.18
CA PRO A 147 10.69 0.58 11.57
C PRO A 147 11.04 2.04 11.29
N GLN A 148 10.60 2.60 10.17
CA GLN A 148 10.83 4.00 9.82
C GLN A 148 10.07 4.94 10.76
N LEU A 149 8.81 4.63 11.09
CA LEU A 149 8.00 5.40 12.04
C LEU A 149 8.66 5.42 13.41
N GLU A 150 8.98 4.25 13.97
CA GLU A 150 9.61 4.15 15.29
C GLU A 150 10.98 4.83 15.31
N GLN A 151 11.81 4.67 14.29
CA GLN A 151 13.09 5.36 14.20
C GLN A 151 12.91 6.89 14.29
N THR A 152 11.99 7.46 13.48
CA THR A 152 11.74 8.91 13.47
C THR A 152 11.22 9.41 14.82
N LEU A 153 10.36 8.66 15.49
CA LEU A 153 9.83 9.02 16.80
C LEU A 153 10.89 8.88 17.90
N ASN A 154 11.70 7.82 17.85
CA ASN A 154 12.77 7.58 18.84
C ASN A 154 13.85 8.65 18.82
N GLU A 155 14.14 9.27 17.67
CA GLU A 155 15.03 10.43 17.55
C GLU A 155 14.54 11.64 18.37
N LYS A 156 13.23 11.67 18.68
CA LYS A 156 12.58 12.67 19.55
C LYS A 156 12.23 12.12 20.93
N SER A 157 12.76 10.96 21.32
CA SER A 157 12.46 10.27 22.58
C SER A 157 11.00 9.85 22.74
N TYR A 158 10.29 9.61 21.65
CA TYR A 158 8.95 9.06 21.61
C TYR A 158 8.95 7.64 21.05
N THR A 159 7.91 6.88 21.33
CA THR A 159 7.56 5.62 20.67
C THR A 159 6.07 5.61 20.35
N PHE A 160 5.69 4.99 19.23
CA PHE A 160 4.28 4.75 18.92
C PHE A 160 3.73 3.56 19.71
N GLY A 161 4.59 2.59 19.99
CA GLY A 161 4.27 1.43 20.84
C GLY A 161 3.40 0.36 20.18
N HIS A 162 3.15 0.45 18.87
CA HIS A 162 2.35 -0.51 18.13
C HIS A 162 3.24 -1.46 17.32
N PHE A 163 3.35 -2.72 17.77
CA PHE A 163 4.24 -3.73 17.19
C PHE A 163 3.45 -4.98 16.75
N PRO A 164 2.74 -4.94 15.59
CA PRO A 164 2.11 -6.14 15.04
C PRO A 164 3.15 -7.15 14.56
N GLN A 165 2.75 -8.42 14.37
CA GLN A 165 3.66 -9.46 13.86
C GLN A 165 4.34 -9.08 12.53
N SER A 166 3.66 -8.33 11.67
CA SER A 166 4.18 -7.86 10.39
C SER A 166 4.88 -6.50 10.48
N PHE A 167 5.29 -6.04 11.66
CA PHE A 167 5.82 -4.70 11.92
C PHE A 167 6.85 -4.22 10.88
N GLU A 168 7.82 -5.06 10.54
CA GLU A 168 8.89 -4.72 9.60
C GLU A 168 8.41 -4.53 8.16
N TYR A 169 7.25 -5.14 7.81
CA TYR A 169 6.76 -5.24 6.42
C TYR A 169 5.39 -4.59 6.21
N SER A 170 4.82 -3.99 7.24
CA SER A 170 3.49 -3.37 7.18
C SER A 170 3.55 -1.88 7.43
N THR A 171 2.54 -1.17 6.96
CA THR A 171 2.47 0.29 7.02
C THR A 171 1.40 0.76 7.99
N LEU A 172 1.54 1.98 8.49
CA LEU A 172 0.56 2.63 9.37
C LEU A 172 -0.87 2.57 8.79
N GLY A 173 -1.04 2.89 7.50
CA GLY A 173 -2.35 2.82 6.86
C GLY A 173 -2.92 1.41 6.79
N GLY A 174 -2.05 0.41 6.60
CA GLY A 174 -2.44 -1.00 6.66
C GLY A 174 -2.91 -1.41 8.04
N TRP A 175 -2.25 -0.94 9.09
CA TRP A 175 -2.68 -1.20 10.48
C TRP A 175 -4.05 -0.60 10.76
N ILE A 176 -4.28 0.65 10.36
CA ILE A 176 -5.57 1.33 10.56
C ILE A 176 -6.68 0.60 9.79
N ALA A 177 -6.46 0.28 8.52
CA ALA A 177 -7.45 -0.39 7.66
C ALA A 177 -7.82 -1.79 8.17
N ALA A 178 -6.86 -2.52 8.74
CA ALA A 178 -7.07 -3.87 9.27
C ALA A 178 -7.45 -3.92 10.77
N ARG A 179 -7.53 -2.76 11.45
CA ARG A 179 -7.75 -2.67 12.91
C ARG A 179 -6.76 -3.54 13.68
N SER A 180 -5.47 -3.35 13.37
CA SER A 180 -4.42 -4.24 13.84
C SER A 180 -4.22 -4.15 15.36
N ALA A 181 -3.87 -5.29 15.96
CA ALA A 181 -3.34 -5.38 17.30
C ALA A 181 -1.87 -5.81 17.26
N GLY A 182 -1.08 -5.39 18.22
CA GLY A 182 0.33 -5.72 18.35
C GLY A 182 0.64 -6.44 19.65
N GLN A 183 1.89 -6.87 19.82
CA GLN A 183 2.35 -7.58 21.03
C GLN A 183 2.20 -6.72 22.29
N ASN A 184 2.34 -5.40 22.15
CA ASN A 184 2.26 -4.45 23.27
C ASN A 184 0.85 -3.86 23.44
N SER A 185 -0.17 -4.33 22.71
CA SER A 185 -1.52 -3.77 22.78
C SER A 185 -2.19 -3.90 24.14
N THR A 186 -1.75 -4.81 24.98
CA THR A 186 -2.23 -4.88 26.37
C THR A 186 -1.86 -3.65 27.19
N GLY A 187 -0.72 -3.02 26.89
CA GLY A 187 -0.26 -1.80 27.57
C GLY A 187 -0.60 -0.52 26.82
N TYR A 188 -0.41 -0.50 25.51
CA TYR A 188 -0.56 0.72 24.67
C TYR A 188 -1.93 0.85 23.98
N GLY A 189 -2.73 -0.22 23.97
CA GLY A 189 -3.97 -0.27 23.19
C GLY A 189 -3.77 -0.85 21.79
N ARG A 190 -4.87 -0.96 21.05
CA ARG A 190 -4.89 -1.31 19.63
C ARG A 190 -4.68 -0.07 18.78
N ILE A 191 -4.55 -0.26 17.46
CA ILE A 191 -4.34 0.86 16.55
C ILE A 191 -5.47 1.90 16.64
N GLU A 192 -6.71 1.49 16.81
CA GLU A 192 -7.86 2.39 16.95
C GLU A 192 -7.83 3.24 18.22
N ASP A 193 -7.13 2.78 19.27
CA ASP A 193 -6.95 3.53 20.52
C ASP A 193 -5.84 4.59 20.40
N LEU A 194 -4.94 4.43 19.43
CA LEU A 194 -3.79 5.31 19.19
C LEU A 194 -4.05 6.37 18.11
N VAL A 195 -5.09 6.20 17.29
CA VAL A 195 -5.40 7.11 16.17
C VAL A 195 -6.39 8.18 16.63
N LEU A 196 -5.92 9.43 16.67
CA LEU A 196 -6.74 10.60 17.04
C LEU A 196 -7.61 11.11 15.89
N GLY A 197 -7.20 10.86 14.66
CA GLY A 197 -7.93 11.29 13.48
C GLY A 197 -7.35 10.72 12.19
N VAL A 198 -8.13 10.73 11.13
CA VAL A 198 -7.75 10.20 9.82
C VAL A 198 -8.33 11.03 8.68
N THR A 199 -7.53 11.22 7.64
CA THR A 199 -7.99 11.75 6.36
C THR A 199 -8.26 10.60 5.41
N ILE A 200 -9.49 10.51 4.90
CA ILE A 200 -9.92 9.48 3.95
C ILE A 200 -10.21 10.15 2.60
N ILE A 201 -9.61 9.63 1.54
CA ILE A 201 -9.84 10.11 0.17
C ILE A 201 -10.81 9.14 -0.51
N THR A 202 -11.90 9.66 -1.03
CA THR A 202 -12.96 8.90 -1.70
C THR A 202 -13.27 9.50 -3.07
N PRO A 203 -13.97 8.78 -3.98
CA PRO A 203 -14.45 9.36 -5.24
C PRO A 203 -15.40 10.55 -5.04
N LYS A 204 -16.02 10.70 -3.86
CA LYS A 204 -16.91 11.81 -3.51
C LYS A 204 -16.20 12.98 -2.84
N GLY A 205 -14.91 12.86 -2.57
CA GLY A 205 -14.11 13.88 -1.95
C GLY A 205 -13.34 13.41 -0.70
N LYS A 206 -12.68 14.36 -0.05
CA LYS A 206 -11.88 14.18 1.15
C LYS A 206 -12.75 14.26 2.40
N ILE A 207 -12.65 13.24 3.26
CA ILE A 207 -13.32 13.18 4.56
C ILE A 207 -12.26 13.29 5.64
N VAL A 208 -12.42 14.20 6.58
CA VAL A 208 -11.54 14.35 7.75
C VAL A 208 -12.32 13.96 8.99
N VAL A 209 -11.86 12.89 9.64
CA VAL A 209 -12.38 12.42 10.94
C VAL A 209 -11.38 12.84 12.00
N LYS A 210 -11.86 13.48 13.07
CA LYS A 210 -11.08 13.91 14.23
C LYS A 210 -11.68 13.32 15.49
#